data_f4274e90c709c986cf293fa6297f397f
#
_entry.id   f4274e90c709c986cf293fa6297f397f
#
_cell.length_a   1.000
_cell.length_b   1.000
_cell.length_c   1.000
_cell.angle_alpha   90.00
_cell.angle_beta   90.00
_cell.angle_gamma   90.00
#
_symmetry.space_group_name_H-M   'P 1'
#
loop_
_entity.id
_entity.type
_entity.pdbx_description
1 polymer ?
#
loop_
_entity_poly.entity_id
_entity_poly.type
_entity_poly.pdbx_seq_one_letter_code
_entity_poly.pdbx_strand_id
1 'polypeptide(L)'
;MKKSAKRALIIVLAMMCCLLITVPVSAAKKPSKKTVAKAYEKFLKKHIWNSRRYTGQGETIDTFVDINKDGIPELVVQYPNGTKYGVLVYTYKKGKVVRMTSKKGYIGISSVSQQKNKKYLVLQWTQDRESSGYDVYQMKGTKLKLVYRYTYKYESLSEFNQGGYDYIPRKNGRYIGYTNYDKFERSLRNCKYQDYKDWMFFCY
;
A
#
# COMPACT_ATOMS: atom_id res chain seq x y z
N MET A 1 39.06 23.44 -47.47
CA MET A 1 39.10 23.94 -46.08
C MET A 1 37.74 24.39 -45.49
N LYS A 2 36.66 24.65 -46.22
CA LYS A 2 35.40 25.16 -45.68
C LYS A 2 34.48 24.11 -45.00
N LYS A 3 34.63 22.79 -45.26
CA LYS A 3 33.79 21.75 -44.66
C LYS A 3 34.19 21.34 -43.24
N SER A 4 35.46 21.47 -42.87
CA SER A 4 35.98 21.14 -41.54
C SER A 4 35.55 22.15 -40.46
N ALA A 5 35.57 23.45 -40.80
CA ALA A 5 35.16 24.52 -39.88
C ALA A 5 33.66 24.46 -39.50
N LYS A 6 32.78 24.07 -40.45
CA LYS A 6 31.34 23.88 -40.15
C LYS A 6 31.06 22.71 -39.21
N ARG A 7 31.83 21.61 -39.35
CA ARG A 7 31.68 20.44 -38.45
C ARG A 7 32.15 20.74 -37.01
N ALA A 8 33.27 21.49 -36.88
CA ALA A 8 33.75 21.93 -35.58
C ALA A 8 32.76 22.86 -34.88
N LEU A 9 32.14 23.80 -35.61
CA LEU A 9 31.14 24.71 -35.07
C LEU A 9 29.88 23.97 -34.57
N ILE A 10 29.40 22.94 -35.29
CA ILE A 10 28.22 22.14 -34.87
C ILE A 10 28.51 21.35 -33.60
N ILE A 11 29.72 20.79 -33.46
CA ILE A 11 30.14 20.04 -32.29
C ILE A 11 30.23 20.95 -31.07
N VAL A 12 30.76 22.15 -31.19
CA VAL A 12 30.85 23.14 -30.11
C VAL A 12 29.45 23.64 -29.70
N LEU A 13 28.54 23.88 -30.64
CA LEU A 13 27.15 24.23 -30.29
C LEU A 13 26.43 23.09 -29.58
N ALA A 14 26.62 21.84 -30.04
CA ALA A 14 26.02 20.67 -29.36
C ALA A 14 26.54 20.49 -27.94
N MET A 15 27.84 20.67 -27.69
CA MET A 15 28.40 20.65 -26.34
C MET A 15 27.91 21.82 -25.47
N MET A 16 27.76 23.03 -26.00
CA MET A 16 27.17 24.14 -25.24
C MET A 16 25.71 23.92 -24.89
N CYS A 17 24.92 23.31 -25.76
CA CYS A 17 23.53 22.92 -25.43
C CYS A 17 23.44 21.87 -24.34
N CYS A 18 24.38 20.93 -24.25
CA CYS A 18 24.41 19.94 -23.17
C CYS A 18 24.79 20.54 -21.82
N LEU A 19 25.54 21.64 -21.77
CA LEU A 19 25.92 22.33 -20.51
C LEU A 19 24.83 23.23 -19.96
N LEU A 20 23.80 23.59 -20.74
CA LEU A 20 22.70 24.45 -20.31
C LEU A 20 21.51 23.72 -19.68
N ILE A 21 21.51 22.38 -19.62
CA ILE A 21 20.37 21.59 -19.12
C ILE A 21 20.65 20.97 -17.75
N THR A 22 21.66 21.38 -17.02
CA THR A 22 21.73 21.11 -15.57
C THR A 22 20.93 22.15 -14.81
N VAL A 23 19.62 22.22 -15.05
CA VAL A 23 18.72 22.82 -14.09
C VAL A 23 18.85 21.93 -12.85
N PRO A 24 19.33 22.43 -11.70
CA PRO A 24 19.32 21.65 -10.48
C PRO A 24 17.85 21.26 -10.27
N VAL A 25 17.54 19.98 -10.41
CA VAL A 25 16.26 19.46 -9.96
C VAL A 25 16.27 19.73 -8.47
N SER A 26 15.72 20.86 -8.07
CA SER A 26 15.51 21.18 -6.65
C SER A 26 14.75 20.01 -6.08
N ALA A 27 15.44 19.20 -5.28
CA ALA A 27 14.83 18.06 -4.62
C ALA A 27 13.63 18.61 -3.84
N ALA A 28 12.42 18.33 -4.32
CA ALA A 28 11.21 18.90 -3.75
C ALA A 28 11.23 18.60 -2.24
N LYS A 29 11.27 19.66 -1.42
CA LYS A 29 11.37 19.54 0.04
C LYS A 29 10.30 18.58 0.52
N LYS A 30 10.71 17.55 1.27
CA LYS A 30 9.78 16.59 1.85
C LYS A 30 8.71 17.34 2.66
N PRO A 31 7.41 17.04 2.46
CA PRO A 31 6.34 17.70 3.21
C PRO A 31 6.48 17.40 4.70
N SER A 32 6.13 18.36 5.55
CA SER A 32 6.10 18.12 7.00
C SER A 32 4.97 17.15 7.34
N LYS A 33 5.15 16.36 8.40
CA LYS A 33 4.09 15.46 8.92
C LYS A 33 2.79 16.24 9.19
N LYS A 34 2.89 17.43 9.77
CA LYS A 34 1.76 18.33 10.02
C LYS A 34 0.99 18.69 8.74
N THR A 35 1.70 18.98 7.65
CA THR A 35 1.07 19.26 6.34
C THR A 35 0.31 18.06 5.82
N VAL A 36 0.92 16.88 5.91
CA VAL A 36 0.31 15.61 5.47
C VAL A 36 -0.92 15.28 6.33
N ALA A 37 -0.81 15.42 7.64
CA ALA A 37 -1.90 15.19 8.58
C ALA A 37 -3.13 16.04 8.26
N LYS A 38 -2.94 17.35 8.10
CA LYS A 38 -4.03 18.27 7.71
C LYS A 38 -4.69 17.90 6.38
N ALA A 39 -3.89 17.43 5.42
CA ALA A 39 -4.42 17.00 4.12
C ALA A 39 -5.26 15.72 4.24
N TYR A 40 -4.82 14.74 5.02
CA TYR A 40 -5.59 13.53 5.29
C TYR A 40 -6.86 13.82 6.08
N GLU A 41 -6.80 14.68 7.10
CA GLU A 41 -7.97 15.10 7.85
C GLU A 41 -9.05 15.71 6.96
N LYS A 42 -8.66 16.70 6.15
CA LYS A 42 -9.58 17.33 5.19
C LYS A 42 -10.17 16.32 4.21
N PHE A 43 -9.35 15.37 3.75
CA PHE A 43 -9.79 14.32 2.85
C PHE A 43 -10.78 13.36 3.51
N LEU A 44 -10.49 12.87 4.71
CA LEU A 44 -11.35 11.98 5.48
C LEU A 44 -12.71 12.61 5.77
N LYS A 45 -12.73 13.86 6.29
CA LYS A 45 -13.98 14.61 6.54
C LYS A 45 -14.82 14.74 5.27
N LYS A 46 -14.20 15.07 4.13
CA LYS A 46 -14.91 15.33 2.89
C LYS A 46 -15.40 14.06 2.18
N HIS A 47 -14.60 13.00 2.19
CA HIS A 47 -14.78 11.87 1.28
C HIS A 47 -15.09 10.53 1.94
N ILE A 48 -14.81 10.39 3.22
CA ILE A 48 -14.94 9.13 3.94
C ILE A 48 -16.01 9.23 5.04
N TRP A 49 -15.75 10.00 6.09
CA TRP A 49 -16.59 10.02 7.30
C TRP A 49 -18.03 10.47 7.08
N ASN A 50 -18.25 11.39 6.15
CA ASN A 50 -19.59 11.90 5.79
C ASN A 50 -20.20 11.17 4.59
N SER A 51 -19.56 10.11 4.10
CA SER A 51 -20.02 9.40 2.92
C SER A 51 -20.89 8.21 3.29
N ARG A 52 -22.16 8.22 2.91
CA ARG A 52 -23.08 7.07 3.07
C ARG A 52 -22.53 5.76 2.47
N ARG A 53 -21.60 5.86 1.54
CA ARG A 53 -20.96 4.70 0.91
C ARG A 53 -20.09 3.88 1.88
N TYR A 54 -19.58 4.52 2.93
CA TYR A 54 -18.65 3.91 3.88
C TYR A 54 -19.25 3.78 5.29
N THR A 55 -20.52 4.17 5.46
CA THR A 55 -21.27 4.08 6.72
C THR A 55 -22.27 2.92 6.64
N GLY A 56 -21.78 1.68 6.46
CA GLY A 56 -22.59 0.48 6.53
C GLY A 56 -22.86 0.04 7.99
N GLN A 57 -23.28 -1.21 8.18
CA GLN A 57 -23.35 -1.80 9.52
C GLN A 57 -21.91 -2.07 10.03
N GLY A 58 -21.33 -1.13 10.74
CA GLY A 58 -19.99 -1.18 11.28
C GLY A 58 -19.23 0.13 11.17
N GLU A 59 -18.12 0.23 11.86
CA GLU A 59 -17.28 1.42 11.87
C GLU A 59 -16.25 1.40 10.73
N THR A 60 -15.99 2.57 10.16
CA THR A 60 -14.85 2.77 9.27
C THR A 60 -13.60 2.98 10.14
N ILE A 61 -12.56 2.20 9.87
CA ILE A 61 -11.30 2.25 10.61
C ILE A 61 -10.24 2.90 9.73
N ASP A 62 -9.66 3.99 10.22
CA ASP A 62 -8.58 4.71 9.54
C ASP A 62 -7.24 4.33 10.20
N THR A 63 -6.30 3.86 9.41
CA THR A 63 -4.98 3.41 9.88
C THR A 63 -3.87 4.05 9.06
N PHE A 64 -2.79 4.44 9.74
CA PHE A 64 -1.61 5.01 9.10
C PHE A 64 -0.46 4.01 9.06
N VAL A 65 0.07 3.74 7.87
CA VAL A 65 1.14 2.77 7.64
C VAL A 65 2.20 3.37 6.74
N ASP A 66 3.40 3.56 7.23
CA ASP A 66 4.53 3.98 6.40
C ASP A 66 5.04 2.79 5.56
N ILE A 67 4.38 2.56 4.41
CA ILE A 67 4.60 1.37 3.56
C ILE A 67 6.00 1.40 2.95
N ASN A 68 6.46 2.56 2.51
CA ASN A 68 7.75 2.70 1.82
C ASN A 68 8.89 3.11 2.75
N LYS A 69 8.60 3.31 4.05
CA LYS A 69 9.54 3.72 5.11
C LYS A 69 10.28 5.04 4.78
N ASP A 70 9.55 5.98 4.21
CA ASP A 70 10.07 7.31 3.96
C ASP A 70 9.74 8.31 5.09
N GLY A 71 9.03 7.86 6.12
CA GLY A 71 8.60 8.64 7.29
C GLY A 71 7.34 9.47 7.06
N ILE A 72 6.66 9.30 5.92
CA ILE A 72 5.34 9.83 5.62
C ILE A 72 4.39 8.65 5.47
N PRO A 73 3.48 8.41 6.42
CA PRO A 73 2.61 7.24 6.35
C PRO A 73 1.56 7.39 5.25
N GLU A 74 1.20 6.26 4.65
CA GLU A 74 0.01 6.11 3.83
C GLU A 74 -1.21 5.97 4.72
N LEU A 75 -2.36 6.46 4.22
CA LEU A 75 -3.66 6.29 4.85
C LEU A 75 -4.32 5.01 4.33
N VAL A 76 -4.64 4.09 5.21
CA VAL A 76 -5.40 2.87 4.94
C VAL A 76 -6.78 3.02 5.58
N VAL A 77 -7.82 2.95 4.77
CA VAL A 77 -9.22 3.04 5.22
C VAL A 77 -9.86 1.67 5.07
N GLN A 78 -10.27 1.07 6.18
CA GLN A 78 -11.11 -0.11 6.20
C GLN A 78 -12.56 0.32 6.37
N TYR A 79 -13.44 -0.16 5.54
CA TYR A 79 -14.86 0.20 5.57
C TYR A 79 -15.74 -1.03 5.45
N PRO A 80 -16.90 -1.06 6.13
CA PRO A 80 -17.86 -2.14 6.00
C PRO A 80 -18.46 -2.17 4.58
N ASN A 81 -18.59 -3.37 4.03
CA ASN A 81 -19.17 -3.62 2.72
C ASN A 81 -20.02 -4.91 2.76
N GLY A 82 -21.24 -4.78 3.23
CA GLY A 82 -22.09 -5.93 3.58
C GLY A 82 -21.49 -6.72 4.74
N THR A 83 -21.33 -8.03 4.57
CA THR A 83 -20.71 -8.93 5.56
C THR A 83 -19.18 -8.94 5.53
N LYS A 84 -18.57 -8.18 4.63
CA LYS A 84 -17.11 -8.12 4.42
C LYS A 84 -16.59 -6.72 4.67
N TYR A 85 -15.27 -6.61 4.86
CA TYR A 85 -14.61 -5.32 4.89
C TYR A 85 -13.92 -5.01 3.56
N GLY A 86 -14.01 -3.74 3.15
CA GLY A 86 -13.24 -3.20 2.04
C GLY A 86 -12.04 -2.40 2.53
N VAL A 87 -11.00 -2.30 1.70
CA VAL A 87 -9.81 -1.50 1.99
C VAL A 87 -9.51 -0.56 0.84
N LEU A 88 -9.30 0.71 1.18
CA LEU A 88 -8.78 1.74 0.30
C LEU A 88 -7.45 2.23 0.86
N VAL A 89 -6.48 2.46 -0.02
CA VAL A 89 -5.16 2.97 0.37
C VAL A 89 -4.89 4.25 -0.39
N TYR A 90 -4.40 5.26 0.33
CA TYR A 90 -4.08 6.58 -0.19
C TYR A 90 -2.66 6.98 0.21
N THR A 91 -1.99 7.76 -0.63
CA THR A 91 -0.70 8.38 -0.33
C THR A 91 -0.78 9.89 -0.53
N TYR A 92 0.11 10.63 0.13
CA TYR A 92 0.25 12.07 -0.08
C TYR A 92 1.36 12.36 -1.08
N LYS A 93 1.03 13.00 -2.19
CA LYS A 93 2.00 13.35 -3.23
C LYS A 93 1.70 14.71 -3.85
N LYS A 94 2.73 15.55 -3.98
CA LYS A 94 2.63 16.87 -4.62
C LYS A 94 1.45 17.71 -4.11
N GLY A 95 1.26 17.78 -2.79
CA GLY A 95 0.20 18.58 -2.18
C GLY A 95 -1.20 17.94 -2.18
N LYS A 96 -1.36 16.71 -2.65
CA LYS A 96 -2.67 16.05 -2.82
C LYS A 96 -2.68 14.65 -2.21
N VAL A 97 -3.85 14.26 -1.72
CA VAL A 97 -4.14 12.87 -1.34
C VAL A 97 -4.53 12.10 -2.60
N VAL A 98 -3.79 11.03 -2.89
CA VAL A 98 -3.93 10.25 -4.13
C VAL A 98 -4.26 8.80 -3.77
N ARG A 99 -5.30 8.24 -4.39
CA ARG A 99 -5.66 6.84 -4.22
C ARG A 99 -4.63 5.92 -4.87
N MET A 100 -4.23 4.90 -4.16
CA MET A 100 -3.31 3.85 -4.61
C MET A 100 -4.01 2.56 -5.04
N THR A 101 -5.20 2.29 -4.48
CA THR A 101 -6.04 1.13 -4.85
C THR A 101 -6.86 1.41 -6.10
N SER A 102 -7.44 0.37 -6.70
CA SER A 102 -8.43 0.51 -7.76
C SER A 102 -9.65 1.33 -7.30
N LYS A 103 -10.52 1.74 -8.21
CA LYS A 103 -11.75 2.48 -7.86
C LYS A 103 -12.67 1.71 -6.92
N LYS A 104 -12.67 0.37 -7.02
CA LYS A 104 -13.49 -0.51 -6.16
C LYS A 104 -12.83 -0.81 -4.81
N GLY A 105 -11.53 -0.53 -4.66
CA GLY A 105 -10.74 -0.97 -3.51
C GLY A 105 -10.50 -2.48 -3.51
N TYR A 106 -10.08 -3.01 -2.37
CA TYR A 106 -10.00 -4.44 -2.10
C TYR A 106 -11.16 -4.81 -1.17
N ILE A 107 -11.80 -5.97 -1.39
CA ILE A 107 -12.99 -6.42 -0.63
C ILE A 107 -12.72 -7.80 -0.05
N GLY A 108 -13.31 -8.09 1.11
CA GLY A 108 -13.08 -9.34 1.84
C GLY A 108 -11.81 -9.33 2.70
N ILE A 109 -11.33 -8.13 3.06
CA ILE A 109 -10.12 -7.98 3.87
C ILE A 109 -10.48 -8.17 5.34
N SER A 110 -9.76 -9.06 6.01
CA SER A 110 -9.92 -9.36 7.44
C SER A 110 -8.88 -8.63 8.31
N SER A 111 -7.67 -8.38 7.77
CA SER A 111 -6.67 -7.59 8.47
C SER A 111 -5.70 -6.88 7.54
N VAL A 112 -5.04 -5.85 8.09
CA VAL A 112 -3.98 -5.08 7.45
C VAL A 112 -2.72 -5.22 8.27
N SER A 113 -1.63 -5.64 7.65
CA SER A 113 -0.35 -5.88 8.30
C SER A 113 0.80 -5.31 7.48
N GLN A 114 1.96 -5.19 8.12
CA GLN A 114 3.21 -4.86 7.47
C GLN A 114 4.22 -5.98 7.70
N GLN A 115 4.96 -6.38 6.69
CA GLN A 115 6.02 -7.36 6.88
C GLN A 115 7.23 -6.71 7.56
N LYS A 116 7.74 -7.33 8.65
CA LYS A 116 8.92 -6.88 9.39
C LYS A 116 10.08 -6.66 8.42
N ASN A 117 10.82 -5.56 8.61
CA ASN A 117 12.02 -5.23 7.83
C ASN A 117 11.84 -5.15 6.31
N LYS A 118 10.62 -5.17 5.81
CA LYS A 118 10.28 -5.02 4.39
C LYS A 118 9.40 -3.79 4.18
N LYS A 119 9.41 -3.28 2.94
CA LYS A 119 8.57 -2.17 2.51
C LYS A 119 7.31 -2.72 1.84
N TYR A 120 6.56 -3.55 2.56
CA TYR A 120 5.38 -4.25 2.06
C TYR A 120 4.17 -3.98 2.92
N LEU A 121 3.05 -3.72 2.26
CA LEU A 121 1.72 -3.79 2.83
C LEU A 121 1.19 -5.21 2.62
N VAL A 122 0.63 -5.80 3.66
CA VAL A 122 0.04 -7.13 3.60
C VAL A 122 -1.44 -7.03 3.93
N LEU A 123 -2.28 -7.48 3.02
CA LEU A 123 -3.72 -7.56 3.19
C LEU A 123 -4.11 -9.02 3.35
N GLN A 124 -4.62 -9.39 4.52
CA GLN A 124 -5.23 -10.68 4.73
C GLN A 124 -6.66 -10.64 4.20
N TRP A 125 -7.03 -11.63 3.43
CA TRP A 125 -8.37 -11.75 2.86
C TRP A 125 -8.97 -13.12 3.17
N THR A 126 -10.30 -13.15 3.26
CA THR A 126 -11.10 -14.36 3.38
C THR A 126 -12.16 -14.31 2.29
N GLN A 127 -12.17 -15.30 1.42
CA GLN A 127 -13.14 -15.41 0.33
C GLN A 127 -14.40 -16.15 0.81
N ASP A 128 -14.19 -17.30 1.45
CA ASP A 128 -15.21 -18.18 1.99
C ASP A 128 -14.65 -18.91 3.22
N ARG A 129 -15.38 -19.90 3.75
CA ARG A 129 -14.94 -20.68 4.92
C ARG A 129 -13.70 -21.54 4.62
N GLU A 130 -13.47 -21.90 3.37
CA GLU A 130 -12.40 -22.81 2.96
C GLU A 130 -11.15 -22.09 2.42
N SER A 131 -11.30 -20.85 1.97
CA SER A 131 -10.25 -20.12 1.25
C SER A 131 -9.92 -18.80 1.91
N SER A 132 -8.67 -18.66 2.30
CA SER A 132 -8.12 -17.42 2.83
C SER A 132 -6.69 -17.22 2.36
N GLY A 133 -6.13 -16.05 2.61
CA GLY A 133 -4.76 -15.80 2.22
C GLY A 133 -4.27 -14.38 2.50
N TYR A 134 -3.08 -14.10 1.97
CA TYR A 134 -2.41 -12.82 2.10
C TYR A 134 -1.96 -12.33 0.73
N ASP A 135 -2.32 -11.11 0.41
CA ASP A 135 -1.77 -10.38 -0.72
C ASP A 135 -0.70 -9.41 -0.21
N VAL A 136 0.51 -9.57 -0.72
CA VAL A 136 1.67 -8.77 -0.33
C VAL A 136 1.97 -7.76 -1.42
N TYR A 137 1.86 -6.48 -1.07
CA TYR A 137 2.03 -5.36 -1.98
C TYR A 137 3.28 -4.55 -1.69
N GLN A 138 3.95 -4.11 -2.74
CA GLN A 138 4.99 -3.10 -2.70
C GLN A 138 4.46 -1.78 -3.28
N MET A 139 4.78 -0.68 -2.61
CA MET A 139 4.51 0.64 -3.15
C MET A 139 5.50 1.00 -4.25
N LYS A 140 4.99 1.41 -5.42
CA LYS A 140 5.77 1.97 -6.53
C LYS A 140 5.16 3.30 -6.96
N GLY A 141 5.78 4.40 -6.53
CA GLY A 141 5.22 5.74 -6.72
C GLY A 141 3.87 5.88 -6.00
N THR A 142 2.79 6.04 -6.76
CA THR A 142 1.40 6.12 -6.24
C THR A 142 0.57 4.87 -6.51
N LYS A 143 1.23 3.73 -6.75
CA LYS A 143 0.54 2.46 -7.04
C LYS A 143 1.03 1.37 -6.09
N LEU A 144 0.13 0.46 -5.73
CA LEU A 144 0.45 -0.79 -5.06
C LEU A 144 0.62 -1.88 -6.12
N LYS A 145 1.78 -2.52 -6.14
CA LYS A 145 2.07 -3.67 -7.00
C LYS A 145 2.03 -4.94 -6.17
N LEU A 146 1.18 -5.89 -6.54
CA LEU A 146 1.19 -7.23 -5.95
C LEU A 146 2.54 -7.90 -6.24
N VAL A 147 3.20 -8.36 -5.19
CA VAL A 147 4.52 -9.04 -5.26
C VAL A 147 4.35 -10.52 -5.03
N TYR A 148 3.59 -10.89 -4.01
CA TYR A 148 3.30 -12.27 -3.66
C TYR A 148 1.83 -12.41 -3.29
N ARG A 149 1.29 -13.60 -3.53
CA ARG A 149 0.03 -14.06 -2.97
C ARG A 149 0.28 -15.35 -2.22
N TYR A 150 -0.05 -15.38 -0.95
CA TYR A 150 -0.13 -16.59 -0.16
C TYR A 150 -1.60 -17.01 -0.08
N THR A 151 -1.88 -18.27 -0.30
CA THR A 151 -3.21 -18.84 -0.17
C THR A 151 -3.12 -20.08 0.70
N TYR A 152 -4.13 -20.29 1.50
CA TYR A 152 -4.36 -21.57 2.14
C TYR A 152 -5.81 -21.96 1.90
N LYS A 153 -6.00 -23.23 1.60
CA LYS A 153 -7.31 -23.81 1.35
C LYS A 153 -7.41 -25.09 2.15
N TYR A 154 -8.51 -25.28 2.86
CA TYR A 154 -8.82 -26.55 3.50
C TYR A 154 -9.20 -27.56 2.43
N GLU A 155 -8.83 -28.83 2.63
CA GLU A 155 -9.10 -29.88 1.65
C GLU A 155 -10.60 -30.24 1.58
N SER A 156 -11.29 -30.14 2.72
CA SER A 156 -12.73 -30.32 2.78
C SER A 156 -13.42 -29.56 3.92
N LEU A 157 -14.72 -29.28 3.76
CA LEU A 157 -15.57 -28.72 4.83
C LEU A 157 -15.71 -29.67 6.02
N SER A 158 -15.65 -30.99 5.80
CA SER A 158 -15.72 -31.98 6.86
C SER A 158 -14.50 -31.93 7.77
N GLU A 159 -13.30 -31.73 7.23
CA GLU A 159 -12.06 -31.55 8.00
C GLU A 159 -12.05 -30.27 8.79
N PHE A 160 -12.53 -29.18 8.21
CA PHE A 160 -12.72 -27.91 8.93
C PHE A 160 -13.65 -28.06 10.13
N ASN A 161 -14.78 -28.76 9.96
CA ASN A 161 -15.78 -28.97 11.03
C ASN A 161 -15.32 -29.95 12.13
N GLN A 162 -14.36 -30.81 11.84
CA GLN A 162 -13.76 -31.76 12.79
C GLN A 162 -12.55 -31.18 13.54
N GLY A 163 -12.22 -29.90 13.31
CA GLY A 163 -11.03 -29.26 13.88
C GLY A 163 -9.71 -29.75 13.28
N GLY A 164 -9.75 -30.41 12.15
CA GLY A 164 -8.60 -30.76 11.35
C GLY A 164 -8.03 -29.51 10.68
N TYR A 165 -6.76 -29.24 10.91
CA TYR A 165 -6.07 -28.05 10.39
C TYR A 165 -5.25 -28.34 9.12
N ASP A 166 -5.64 -29.34 8.35
CA ASP A 166 -4.92 -29.66 7.12
C ASP A 166 -5.29 -28.66 6.01
N TYR A 167 -4.60 -27.53 6.05
CA TYR A 167 -4.64 -26.55 4.97
C TYR A 167 -3.40 -26.66 4.08
N ILE A 168 -3.56 -26.48 2.79
CA ILE A 168 -2.45 -26.51 1.83
C ILE A 168 -1.91 -25.10 1.60
N PRO A 169 -0.75 -24.75 2.19
CA PRO A 169 -0.17 -23.42 2.01
C PRO A 169 0.51 -23.30 0.65
N ARG A 170 0.14 -22.26 -0.11
CA ARG A 170 0.71 -21.97 -1.42
C ARG A 170 1.23 -20.53 -1.51
N LYS A 171 2.32 -20.34 -2.26
CA LYS A 171 2.81 -19.02 -2.65
C LYS A 171 2.78 -18.91 -4.18
N ASN A 172 2.04 -17.94 -4.70
CA ASN A 172 1.81 -17.78 -6.14
C ASN A 172 1.37 -19.11 -6.81
N GLY A 173 0.47 -19.83 -6.16
CA GLY A 173 -0.07 -21.11 -6.62
C GLY A 173 0.80 -22.35 -6.38
N ARG A 174 2.07 -22.19 -5.93
CA ARG A 174 2.97 -23.33 -5.66
C ARG A 174 2.96 -23.68 -4.18
N TYR A 175 2.91 -24.96 -3.85
CA TYR A 175 3.06 -25.46 -2.48
C TYR A 175 4.41 -25.04 -1.89
N ILE A 176 4.41 -24.60 -0.62
CA ILE A 176 5.62 -24.11 0.04
C ILE A 176 5.96 -24.82 1.34
N GLY A 177 5.11 -25.72 1.81
CA GLY A 177 5.22 -26.39 3.11
C GLY A 177 4.85 -25.47 4.29
N TYR A 178 4.38 -26.08 5.37
CA TYR A 178 3.90 -25.38 6.57
C TYR A 178 4.99 -24.53 7.22
N THR A 179 6.20 -25.04 7.37
CA THR A 179 7.32 -24.29 7.97
C THR A 179 7.60 -22.95 7.28
N ASN A 180 7.52 -22.90 5.95
CA ASN A 180 7.75 -21.66 5.20
C ASN A 180 6.57 -20.70 5.34
N TYR A 181 5.36 -21.23 5.42
CA TYR A 181 4.16 -20.43 5.65
C TYR A 181 4.19 -19.81 7.06
N ASP A 182 4.49 -20.59 8.10
CA ASP A 182 4.64 -20.11 9.47
C ASP A 182 5.75 -19.04 9.61
N LYS A 183 6.89 -19.22 8.91
CA LYS A 183 7.93 -18.19 8.86
C LYS A 183 7.41 -16.88 8.27
N PHE A 184 6.59 -16.98 7.23
CA PHE A 184 5.95 -15.80 6.65
C PHE A 184 4.98 -15.15 7.65
N GLU A 185 4.07 -15.88 8.28
CA GLU A 185 3.12 -15.34 9.26
C GLU A 185 3.84 -14.69 10.45
N ARG A 186 4.85 -15.34 11.02
CA ARG A 186 5.69 -14.74 12.09
C ARG A 186 6.45 -13.49 11.64
N SER A 187 6.66 -13.30 10.36
CA SER A 187 7.25 -12.08 9.81
C SER A 187 6.29 -10.90 9.78
N LEU A 188 4.99 -11.15 9.90
CA LEU A 188 3.99 -10.09 9.90
C LEU A 188 4.01 -9.36 11.26
N ARG A 189 3.86 -8.07 11.18
CA ARG A 189 3.44 -7.23 12.31
C ARG A 189 2.07 -6.71 11.94
N ASN A 190 1.12 -6.98 12.78
CA ASN A 190 -0.11 -6.20 12.73
C ASN A 190 0.32 -4.74 12.73
N CYS A 191 -0.16 -4.00 11.74
CA CYS A 191 0.01 -2.56 11.78
C CYS A 191 -0.56 -2.17 13.13
N LYS A 192 0.28 -1.61 13.99
CA LYS A 192 -0.23 -0.94 15.18
C LYS A 192 -1.21 0.06 14.61
N TYR A 193 -2.49 -0.17 14.86
CA TYR A 193 -3.52 0.79 14.54
C TYR A 193 -3.13 2.07 15.28
N GLN A 194 -2.43 2.96 14.60
CA GLN A 194 -2.39 4.33 15.05
C GLN A 194 -3.72 4.89 14.62
N ASP A 195 -4.63 5.01 15.57
CA ASP A 195 -5.85 5.76 15.36
C ASP A 195 -5.44 7.11 14.75
N TYR A 196 -6.26 7.60 13.83
CA TYR A 196 -6.08 8.93 13.24
C TYR A 196 -5.81 9.97 14.33
N LYS A 197 -6.52 9.93 15.46
CA LYS A 197 -6.33 10.83 16.61
C LYS A 197 -4.93 10.71 17.20
N ASP A 198 -4.43 9.50 17.40
CA ASP A 198 -3.10 9.27 17.95
C ASP A 198 -2.02 9.78 17.00
N TRP A 199 -2.15 9.50 15.70
CA TRP A 199 -1.18 10.00 14.73
C TRP A 199 -1.20 11.55 14.65
N MET A 200 -2.38 12.15 14.66
CA MET A 200 -2.54 13.61 14.68
C MET A 200 -1.92 14.22 15.92
N PHE A 201 -2.07 13.61 17.09
CA PHE A 201 -1.46 14.08 18.34
C PHE A 201 0.07 14.21 18.21
N PHE A 202 0.73 13.25 17.57
CA PHE A 202 2.18 13.31 17.33
C PHE A 202 2.61 14.26 16.18
N CYS A 203 1.68 14.79 15.42
CA CYS A 203 1.96 15.68 14.29
C CYS A 203 1.77 17.17 14.62
N TYR A 204 1.17 17.50 15.77
CA TYR A 204 0.98 18.85 16.28
C TYR A 204 1.88 19.12 17.47
#